data_2f62a48553e07104043c3431f4bf90e8
#
_entry.id   2f62a48553e07104043c3431f4bf90e8
#
_cell.length_a   1.000
_cell.length_b   1.000
_cell.length_c   1.000
_cell.angle_alpha   90.00
_cell.angle_beta   90.00
_cell.angle_gamma   90.00
#
_symmetry.space_group_name_H-M   'P 1'
#
loop_
_entity.id
_entity.type
_entity.pdbx_description
1 polymer ?
#
loop_
_entity_poly.entity_id
_entity_poly.type
_entity_poly.pdbx_seq_one_letter_code
_entity_poly.pdbx_strand_id
1 'polypeptide(L)'
;VGTDSRKKPLLIYSEKQPFDSYGPYRGRSFVNQLLKQLENIYPITKASDSYIFDYNVFPIKMNDKEFLENRISLIEILGNEKANSNFISVSRQKMIEASKNHRFETAKEFRDIISGLEYLYNNNLKSNYRAMKKAVVVGEQIDRGIKLFYIVSGLIILKRTYEDLTDEDIIKFKAEGKALAKIRASFTDEKRSLDFRKIVSLELQDLASKGTAFLEYE
;
A
#
# COMPACT_ATOMS: atom_id res chain seq x y z
N VAL A 1 5.98 -8.77 0.87
CA VAL A 1 5.42 -9.85 1.71
C VAL A 1 4.65 -10.79 0.84
N GLY A 2 4.73 -12.06 1.08
CA GLY A 2 3.98 -13.08 0.36
C GLY A 2 3.80 -14.34 1.20
N THR A 3 3.09 -15.31 0.66
CA THR A 3 2.80 -16.58 1.33
C THR A 3 3.68 -17.70 0.76
N ASP A 4 4.14 -18.60 1.61
CA ASP A 4 4.82 -19.84 1.20
C ASP A 4 3.89 -21.03 1.43
N SER A 5 3.78 -21.91 0.44
CA SER A 5 2.97 -23.12 0.54
C SER A 5 3.55 -24.21 1.44
N ARG A 6 4.78 -24.06 1.92
CA ARG A 6 5.51 -25.17 2.54
C ARG A 6 5.73 -25.05 4.05
N LYS A 7 5.99 -23.87 4.61
CA LYS A 7 6.45 -23.76 6.02
C LYS A 7 6.01 -22.52 6.77
N LYS A 8 5.82 -21.36 6.11
CA LYS A 8 5.42 -20.12 6.77
C LYS A 8 4.29 -19.45 6.00
N PRO A 9 3.22 -19.04 6.67
CA PRO A 9 2.09 -18.40 6.00
C PRO A 9 2.44 -17.04 5.41
N LEU A 10 3.43 -16.34 5.97
CA LEU A 10 3.92 -15.06 5.46
C LEU A 10 5.45 -15.02 5.44
N LEU A 11 6.02 -14.52 4.35
CA LEU A 11 7.46 -14.34 4.15
C LEU A 11 7.76 -12.97 3.56
N ILE A 12 8.97 -12.46 3.83
CA ILE A 12 9.51 -11.26 3.19
C ILE A 12 10.43 -11.68 2.05
N TYR A 13 10.12 -11.18 0.86
CA TYR A 13 10.96 -11.34 -0.33
C TYR A 13 11.72 -10.04 -0.62
N SER A 14 12.92 -10.18 -1.17
CA SER A 14 13.72 -9.03 -1.66
C SER A 14 13.17 -8.49 -2.97
N GLU A 15 12.57 -9.34 -3.78
CA GLU A 15 12.01 -9.03 -5.10
C GLU A 15 10.56 -9.46 -5.20
N LYS A 16 9.82 -8.88 -6.18
CA LYS A 16 8.44 -9.26 -6.45
C LYS A 16 8.39 -10.71 -6.93
N GLN A 17 7.53 -11.50 -6.31
CA GLN A 17 7.29 -12.88 -6.71
C GLN A 17 6.11 -12.96 -7.70
N PRO A 18 6.09 -13.95 -8.60
CA PRO A 18 5.00 -14.12 -9.57
C PRO A 18 3.69 -14.63 -8.94
N PHE A 19 3.71 -15.08 -7.69
CA PHE A 19 2.55 -15.55 -6.92
C PHE A 19 2.12 -14.51 -5.89
N ASP A 20 1.10 -14.78 -5.11
CA ASP A 20 0.51 -13.89 -4.10
C ASP A 20 1.56 -13.15 -3.27
N SER A 21 1.89 -11.96 -3.69
CA SER A 21 2.85 -11.09 -3.02
C SER A 21 2.32 -9.67 -2.96
N TYR A 22 2.51 -9.03 -1.80
CA TYR A 22 2.00 -7.71 -1.47
C TYR A 22 3.15 -6.77 -1.13
N GLY A 23 3.00 -5.54 -1.45
CA GLY A 23 4.03 -4.52 -1.29
C GLY A 23 4.35 -3.86 -2.63
N PRO A 24 5.46 -3.14 -2.72
CA PRO A 24 6.57 -3.07 -1.76
C PRO A 24 6.25 -2.24 -0.51
N TYR A 25 6.78 -2.65 0.64
CA TYR A 25 6.62 -1.94 1.91
C TYR A 25 7.93 -1.30 2.35
N ARG A 26 7.86 -0.15 3.01
CA ARG A 26 8.99 0.49 3.68
C ARG A 26 9.24 -0.16 5.04
N GLY A 27 10.50 -0.11 5.50
CA GLY A 27 10.85 -0.55 6.84
C GLY A 27 10.83 -2.06 7.01
N ARG A 28 11.82 -2.77 6.44
CA ARG A 28 11.96 -4.22 6.55
C ARG A 28 11.90 -4.72 8.01
N SER A 29 12.52 -3.97 8.94
CA SER A 29 12.51 -4.32 10.37
C SER A 29 11.09 -4.29 10.94
N PHE A 30 10.32 -3.25 10.61
CA PHE A 30 8.94 -3.11 11.03
C PHE A 30 8.04 -4.24 10.50
N VAL A 31 8.18 -4.56 9.20
CA VAL A 31 7.42 -5.67 8.60
C VAL A 31 7.79 -7.00 9.25
N ASN A 32 9.09 -7.24 9.51
CA ASN A 32 9.53 -8.44 10.23
C ASN A 32 8.92 -8.55 11.63
N GLN A 33 8.85 -7.44 12.36
CA GLN A 33 8.24 -7.40 13.69
C GLN A 33 6.75 -7.74 13.62
N LEU A 34 6.01 -7.12 12.70
CA LEU A 34 4.61 -7.42 12.50
C LEU A 34 4.36 -8.90 12.16
N LEU A 35 5.19 -9.50 11.29
CA LEU A 35 5.04 -10.92 10.95
C LEU A 35 5.26 -11.83 12.16
N LYS A 36 6.24 -11.52 13.02
CA LYS A 36 6.45 -12.25 14.28
C LYS A 36 5.26 -12.12 15.22
N GLN A 37 4.67 -10.94 15.33
CA GLN A 37 3.49 -10.73 16.17
C GLN A 37 2.27 -11.50 15.63
N LEU A 38 2.09 -11.52 14.31
CA LEU A 38 1.03 -12.31 13.68
C LEU A 38 1.21 -13.82 13.95
N GLU A 39 2.44 -14.34 14.06
CA GLU A 39 2.68 -15.75 14.36
C GLU A 39 2.08 -16.17 15.71
N ASN A 40 1.90 -15.25 16.66
CA ASN A 40 1.29 -15.50 17.96
C ASN A 40 -0.26 -15.55 17.94
N ILE A 41 -0.88 -15.17 16.85
CA ILE A 41 -2.33 -15.25 16.68
C ILE A 41 -2.77 -16.25 15.61
N TYR A 42 -1.82 -17.04 15.10
CA TYR A 42 -2.15 -18.13 14.17
C TYR A 42 -2.75 -19.32 14.94
N PRO A 43 -3.63 -20.11 14.33
CA PRO A 43 -4.24 -19.96 13.01
C PRO A 43 -5.36 -18.91 13.01
N ILE A 44 -5.42 -18.13 11.91
CA ILE A 44 -6.52 -17.22 11.65
C ILE A 44 -7.49 -17.93 10.72
N THR A 45 -8.72 -18.14 11.16
CA THR A 45 -9.76 -18.84 10.40
C THR A 45 -10.89 -17.88 10.07
N LYS A 46 -11.38 -17.92 8.85
CA LYS A 46 -12.57 -17.16 8.44
C LYS A 46 -13.85 -17.86 8.91
N ALA A 47 -14.71 -17.11 9.61
CA ALA A 47 -16.03 -17.58 10.05
C ALA A 47 -17.10 -16.60 9.55
N SER A 48 -17.83 -16.99 8.50
CA SER A 48 -18.82 -16.12 7.83
C SER A 48 -18.21 -14.77 7.41
N ASP A 49 -18.64 -13.67 8.00
CA ASP A 49 -18.17 -12.32 7.74
C ASP A 49 -17.07 -11.84 8.71
N SER A 50 -16.52 -12.71 9.55
CA SER A 50 -15.53 -12.37 10.57
C SER A 50 -14.37 -13.34 10.59
N TYR A 51 -13.42 -13.11 11.51
CA TYR A 51 -12.24 -13.94 11.72
C TYR A 51 -12.19 -14.48 13.13
N ILE A 52 -11.77 -15.75 13.29
CA ILE A 52 -11.54 -16.40 14.55
C ILE A 52 -10.05 -16.63 14.71
N PHE A 53 -9.49 -16.16 15.82
CA PHE A 53 -8.12 -16.38 16.23
C PHE A 53 -7.97 -16.07 17.71
N ASP A 54 -6.96 -16.63 18.35
CA ASP A 54 -6.62 -16.36 19.75
C ASP A 54 -5.15 -15.99 19.87
N TYR A 55 -4.81 -15.21 20.90
CA TYR A 55 -3.43 -14.90 21.22
C TYR A 55 -2.78 -16.05 21.99
N ASN A 56 -1.63 -16.46 21.49
CA ASN A 56 -0.80 -17.51 22.11
C ASN A 56 0.55 -16.89 22.49
N VAL A 57 1.04 -17.21 23.70
CA VAL A 57 2.37 -16.74 24.16
C VAL A 57 3.48 -17.26 23.24
N PHE A 58 3.29 -18.46 22.71
CA PHE A 58 4.20 -19.08 21.74
C PHE A 58 3.41 -19.46 20.48
N PRO A 59 4.03 -19.38 19.30
CA PRO A 59 3.40 -19.81 18.06
C PRO A 59 2.94 -21.27 18.11
N ILE A 60 1.70 -21.51 17.69
CA ILE A 60 1.14 -22.87 17.61
C ILE A 60 1.54 -23.51 16.29
N LYS A 61 1.90 -24.82 16.32
CA LYS A 61 2.08 -25.60 15.10
C LYS A 61 0.72 -25.86 14.47
N MET A 62 0.56 -25.47 13.23
CA MET A 62 -0.63 -25.72 12.42
C MET A 62 -0.53 -27.09 11.74
N ASN A 63 -1.64 -27.82 11.67
CA ASN A 63 -1.78 -28.93 10.74
C ASN A 63 -2.02 -28.39 9.31
N ASP A 64 -2.02 -29.28 8.30
CA ASP A 64 -2.12 -28.89 6.90
C ASP A 64 -3.42 -28.13 6.58
N LYS A 65 -4.53 -28.51 7.21
CA LYS A 65 -5.82 -27.84 7.03
C LYS A 65 -5.81 -26.43 7.65
N GLU A 66 -5.37 -26.30 8.88
CA GLU A 66 -5.24 -25.00 9.57
C GLU A 66 -4.27 -24.08 8.83
N PHE A 67 -3.18 -24.63 8.30
CA PHE A 67 -2.22 -23.88 7.49
C PHE A 67 -2.87 -23.31 6.23
N LEU A 68 -3.67 -24.13 5.52
CA LEU A 68 -4.37 -23.68 4.31
C LEU A 68 -5.41 -22.62 4.62
N GLU A 69 -6.24 -22.81 5.65
CA GLU A 69 -7.26 -21.84 6.08
C GLU A 69 -6.61 -20.52 6.53
N ASN A 70 -5.55 -20.60 7.32
CA ASN A 70 -4.79 -19.43 7.74
C ASN A 70 -4.17 -18.67 6.56
N ARG A 71 -3.61 -19.39 5.58
CA ARG A 71 -3.06 -18.79 4.36
C ARG A 71 -4.11 -18.06 3.55
N ILE A 72 -5.28 -18.66 3.35
CA ILE A 72 -6.41 -18.02 2.63
C ILE A 72 -6.85 -16.75 3.35
N SER A 73 -7.03 -16.83 4.68
CA SER A 73 -7.41 -15.67 5.49
C SER A 73 -6.39 -14.53 5.38
N LEU A 74 -5.09 -14.83 5.44
CA LEU A 74 -4.04 -13.82 5.30
C LEU A 74 -3.99 -13.18 3.92
N ILE A 75 -4.17 -13.96 2.84
CA ILE A 75 -4.27 -13.45 1.48
C ILE A 75 -5.45 -12.47 1.38
N GLU A 76 -6.59 -12.82 1.95
CA GLU A 76 -7.77 -11.98 1.94
C GLU A 76 -7.54 -10.68 2.74
N ILE A 77 -7.01 -10.78 3.96
CA ILE A 77 -6.71 -9.63 4.82
C ILE A 77 -5.72 -8.66 4.15
N LEU A 78 -4.70 -9.18 3.47
CA LEU A 78 -3.69 -8.35 2.80
C LEU A 78 -4.17 -7.79 1.44
N GLY A 79 -5.06 -8.49 0.76
CA GLY A 79 -5.50 -8.14 -0.59
C GLY A 79 -6.82 -7.39 -0.68
N ASN A 80 -7.63 -7.38 0.38
CA ASN A 80 -8.97 -6.83 0.38
C ASN A 80 -9.17 -5.82 1.51
N GLU A 81 -9.59 -4.59 1.17
CA GLU A 81 -9.81 -3.50 2.11
C GLU A 81 -10.85 -3.82 3.18
N LYS A 82 -11.98 -4.39 2.77
CA LYS A 82 -13.08 -4.75 3.68
C LYS A 82 -12.63 -5.85 4.65
N ALA A 83 -11.91 -6.85 4.15
CA ALA A 83 -11.37 -7.92 4.97
C ALA A 83 -10.35 -7.42 5.99
N ASN A 84 -9.43 -6.54 5.57
CA ASN A 84 -8.46 -5.89 6.44
C ASN A 84 -9.15 -5.07 7.55
N SER A 85 -10.10 -4.22 7.19
CA SER A 85 -10.84 -3.39 8.14
C SER A 85 -11.64 -4.23 9.14
N ASN A 86 -12.23 -5.33 8.69
CA ASN A 86 -12.95 -6.27 9.55
C ASN A 86 -12.00 -6.96 10.53
N PHE A 87 -10.86 -7.46 10.05
CA PHE A 87 -9.85 -8.08 10.90
C PHE A 87 -9.30 -7.11 11.97
N ILE A 88 -9.03 -5.86 11.59
CA ILE A 88 -8.63 -4.80 12.53
C ILE A 88 -9.73 -4.55 13.57
N SER A 89 -11.00 -4.54 13.18
CA SER A 89 -12.13 -4.38 14.09
C SER A 89 -12.19 -5.50 15.14
N VAL A 90 -12.09 -6.76 14.70
CA VAL A 90 -12.06 -7.92 15.61
C VAL A 90 -10.84 -7.86 16.53
N SER A 91 -9.66 -7.53 16.00
CA SER A 91 -8.44 -7.37 16.82
C SER A 91 -8.59 -6.28 17.88
N ARG A 92 -9.28 -5.19 17.55
CA ARG A 92 -9.56 -4.09 18.49
C ARG A 92 -10.51 -4.53 19.61
N GLN A 93 -11.51 -5.33 19.30
CA GLN A 93 -12.40 -5.90 20.34
C GLN A 93 -11.61 -6.81 21.29
N LYS A 94 -10.76 -7.69 20.75
CA LYS A 94 -9.89 -8.57 21.57
C LYS A 94 -8.89 -7.77 22.42
N MET A 95 -8.35 -6.68 21.88
CA MET A 95 -7.50 -5.75 22.65
C MET A 95 -8.22 -5.17 23.87
N ILE A 96 -9.45 -4.69 23.67
CA ILE A 96 -10.27 -4.11 24.73
C ILE A 96 -10.62 -5.17 25.78
N GLU A 97 -11.00 -6.36 25.34
CA GLU A 97 -11.31 -7.50 26.21
C GLU A 97 -10.09 -7.90 27.05
N ALA A 98 -8.93 -8.03 26.44
CA ALA A 98 -7.69 -8.34 27.13
C ALA A 98 -7.36 -7.27 28.20
N SER A 99 -7.53 -6.00 27.86
CA SER A 99 -7.32 -4.88 28.78
C SER A 99 -8.29 -4.91 29.96
N LYS A 100 -9.58 -5.17 29.74
CA LYS A 100 -10.59 -5.32 30.81
C LYS A 100 -10.27 -6.47 31.75
N ASN A 101 -9.67 -7.53 31.23
CA ASN A 101 -9.27 -8.71 32.00
C ASN A 101 -7.83 -8.57 32.57
N HIS A 102 -7.27 -7.35 32.61
CA HIS A 102 -5.93 -7.06 33.12
C HIS A 102 -4.79 -7.81 32.41
N ARG A 103 -5.02 -8.34 31.20
CA ARG A 103 -4.02 -9.00 30.36
C ARG A 103 -3.32 -7.96 29.48
N PHE A 104 -2.56 -7.05 30.10
CA PHE A 104 -2.00 -5.89 29.41
C PHE A 104 -0.97 -6.24 28.33
N GLU A 105 -0.18 -7.30 28.51
CA GLU A 105 0.76 -7.75 27.46
C GLU A 105 0.01 -8.23 26.21
N THR A 106 -1.06 -9.01 26.39
CA THR A 106 -1.92 -9.43 25.27
C THR A 106 -2.59 -8.23 24.59
N ALA A 107 -3.06 -7.25 25.36
CA ALA A 107 -3.65 -6.04 24.82
C ALA A 107 -2.62 -5.21 24.02
N LYS A 108 -1.38 -5.14 24.49
CA LYS A 108 -0.27 -4.48 23.79
C LYS A 108 0.02 -5.18 22.47
N GLU A 109 0.10 -6.51 22.44
CA GLU A 109 0.35 -7.26 21.20
C GLU A 109 -0.74 -7.00 20.15
N PHE A 110 -2.03 -7.02 20.55
CA PHE A 110 -3.11 -6.64 19.64
C PHE A 110 -3.00 -5.20 19.15
N ARG A 111 -2.66 -4.25 20.02
CA ARG A 111 -2.42 -2.85 19.62
C ARG A 111 -1.34 -2.75 18.56
N ASP A 112 -0.24 -3.44 18.75
CA ASP A 112 0.92 -3.39 17.88
C ASP A 112 0.62 -4.06 16.52
N ILE A 113 -0.15 -5.16 16.51
CA ILE A 113 -0.67 -5.80 15.28
C ILE A 113 -1.60 -4.84 14.52
N ILE A 114 -2.54 -4.18 15.20
CA ILE A 114 -3.45 -3.21 14.59
C ILE A 114 -2.65 -2.09 13.95
N SER A 115 -1.72 -1.48 14.70
CA SER A 115 -0.86 -0.40 14.19
C SER A 115 -0.04 -0.85 12.98
N GLY A 116 0.46 -2.09 13.02
CA GLY A 116 1.19 -2.70 11.92
C GLY A 116 0.36 -2.86 10.65
N LEU A 117 -0.84 -3.38 10.78
CA LEU A 117 -1.76 -3.57 9.65
C LEU A 117 -2.26 -2.24 9.09
N GLU A 118 -2.60 -1.28 9.95
CA GLU A 118 -2.97 0.08 9.54
C GLU A 118 -1.82 0.76 8.79
N TYR A 119 -0.58 0.59 9.24
CA TYR A 119 0.60 1.10 8.53
C TYR A 119 0.76 0.47 7.15
N LEU A 120 0.67 -0.86 7.04
CA LEU A 120 0.75 -1.55 5.76
C LEU A 120 -0.37 -1.10 4.82
N TYR A 121 -1.57 -0.98 5.34
CA TYR A 121 -2.75 -0.54 4.60
C TYR A 121 -2.62 0.92 4.12
N ASN A 122 -2.30 1.85 5.02
CA ASN A 122 -2.18 3.27 4.70
C ASN A 122 -1.03 3.56 3.72
N ASN A 123 0.06 2.81 3.78
CA ASN A 123 1.16 2.98 2.84
C ASN A 123 0.91 2.34 1.47
N ASN A 124 0.00 1.37 1.36
CA ASN A 124 -0.25 0.67 0.11
C ASN A 124 -1.58 0.99 -0.57
N LEU A 125 -2.63 1.25 0.21
CA LEU A 125 -3.99 1.39 -0.32
C LEU A 125 -4.50 2.83 -0.26
N LYS A 126 -4.12 3.60 0.76
CA LYS A 126 -4.46 5.03 0.86
C LYS A 126 -3.49 5.96 0.13
N SER A 127 -2.27 5.53 -0.18
CA SER A 127 -1.60 6.21 -1.26
C SER A 127 -2.54 5.97 -2.43
N ASN A 128 -3.05 7.03 -3.02
CA ASN A 128 -3.97 7.03 -4.17
C ASN A 128 -3.39 6.28 -5.40
N TYR A 129 -2.76 5.14 -5.13
CA TYR A 129 -2.07 4.28 -6.10
C TYR A 129 -3.03 3.76 -7.16
N ARG A 130 -4.32 3.55 -6.79
CA ARG A 130 -5.37 3.22 -7.76
C ARG A 130 -5.85 4.45 -8.51
N ALA A 131 -5.89 5.62 -7.87
CA ALA A 131 -6.20 6.88 -8.55
C ALA A 131 -5.03 7.34 -9.43
N MET A 132 -3.78 7.07 -9.02
CA MET A 132 -2.57 7.35 -9.80
C MET A 132 -2.29 6.37 -10.95
N LYS A 133 -3.12 5.36 -11.19
CA LYS A 133 -3.05 4.57 -12.43
C LYS A 133 -3.41 5.38 -13.67
N LYS A 134 -4.11 6.50 -13.49
CA LYS A 134 -4.40 7.46 -14.55
C LYS A 134 -3.22 8.41 -14.72
N ALA A 135 -2.99 8.84 -15.93
CA ALA A 135 -2.05 9.91 -16.19
C ALA A 135 -2.63 11.24 -15.68
N VAL A 136 -1.78 12.08 -15.14
CA VAL A 136 -2.14 13.41 -14.66
C VAL A 136 -1.22 14.42 -15.32
N VAL A 137 -1.80 15.48 -15.90
CA VAL A 137 -1.06 16.65 -16.36
C VAL A 137 -1.20 17.74 -15.31
N VAL A 138 -0.07 18.26 -14.87
CA VAL A 138 0.01 19.35 -13.90
C VAL A 138 0.65 20.56 -14.57
N GLY A 139 0.03 21.71 -14.48
CA GLY A 139 0.61 22.99 -14.89
C GLY A 139 0.90 23.85 -13.66
N GLU A 140 2.13 24.27 -13.51
CA GLU A 140 2.62 25.14 -12.46
C GLU A 140 2.98 26.51 -13.06
N GLN A 141 2.38 27.59 -12.55
CA GLN A 141 2.77 28.94 -12.92
C GLN A 141 4.13 29.27 -12.33
N ILE A 142 5.03 29.75 -13.16
CA ILE A 142 6.38 30.20 -12.78
C ILE A 142 6.59 31.65 -13.26
N ASP A 143 7.68 32.30 -12.84
CA ASP A 143 7.96 33.74 -13.14
C ASP A 143 7.92 34.06 -14.64
N ARG A 144 8.32 33.14 -15.50
CA ARG A 144 8.33 33.31 -16.95
C ARG A 144 7.59 32.20 -17.68
N GLY A 145 6.28 32.09 -17.44
CA GLY A 145 5.43 31.15 -18.16
C GLY A 145 4.86 30.01 -17.30
N ILE A 146 4.64 28.87 -17.92
CA ILE A 146 3.99 27.71 -17.30
C ILE A 146 4.88 26.48 -17.49
N LYS A 147 5.07 25.74 -16.41
CA LYS A 147 5.80 24.48 -16.43
C LYS A 147 4.83 23.30 -16.35
N LEU A 148 4.86 22.46 -17.37
CA LEU A 148 4.04 21.27 -17.45
C LEU A 148 4.77 20.02 -16.98
N PHE A 149 4.05 19.16 -16.26
CA PHE A 149 4.48 17.84 -15.83
C PHE A 149 3.47 16.80 -16.32
N TYR A 150 3.96 15.74 -16.95
CA TYR A 150 3.18 14.55 -17.26
C TYR A 150 3.56 13.46 -16.27
N ILE A 151 2.61 13.05 -15.43
CA ILE A 151 2.83 12.17 -14.29
C ILE A 151 2.00 10.90 -14.48
N VAL A 152 2.64 9.74 -14.39
CA VAL A 152 1.97 8.43 -14.45
C VAL A 152 2.40 7.58 -13.27
N SER A 153 1.46 7.06 -12.54
CA SER A 153 1.72 6.22 -11.35
C SER A 153 2.68 6.88 -10.34
N GLY A 154 2.57 8.20 -10.17
CA GLY A 154 3.42 8.97 -9.27
C GLY A 154 4.86 9.18 -9.75
N LEU A 155 5.13 8.94 -11.02
CA LEU A 155 6.43 9.20 -11.65
C LEU A 155 6.30 10.34 -12.66
N ILE A 156 7.19 11.31 -12.57
CA ILE A 156 7.29 12.36 -13.58
C ILE A 156 7.92 11.75 -14.84
N ILE A 157 7.12 11.63 -15.89
CA ILE A 157 7.52 11.05 -17.18
C ILE A 157 8.12 12.11 -18.10
N LEU A 158 7.48 13.27 -18.15
CA LEU A 158 7.89 14.39 -18.98
C LEU A 158 7.71 15.68 -18.21
N LYS A 159 8.62 16.64 -18.39
CA LYS A 159 8.47 18.03 -17.93
C LYS A 159 8.92 18.98 -19.01
N ARG A 160 8.23 20.10 -19.19
CA ARG A 160 8.58 21.15 -20.14
C ARG A 160 8.06 22.51 -19.65
N THR A 161 8.80 23.56 -19.97
CA THR A 161 8.44 24.94 -19.67
C THR A 161 8.03 25.65 -20.97
N TYR A 162 6.98 26.45 -20.89
CA TYR A 162 6.47 27.27 -21.98
C TYR A 162 6.39 28.73 -21.49
N GLU A 163 6.87 29.67 -22.27
CA GLU A 163 6.68 31.10 -22.02
C GLU A 163 5.22 31.48 -22.28
N ASP A 164 4.71 31.06 -23.43
CA ASP A 164 3.29 31.14 -23.80
C ASP A 164 2.78 29.73 -24.08
N LEU A 165 1.76 29.31 -23.34
CA LEU A 165 1.18 27.97 -23.46
C LEU A 165 -0.09 28.03 -24.33
N THR A 166 -0.07 27.29 -25.43
CA THR A 166 -1.21 27.12 -26.33
C THR A 166 -1.91 25.77 -26.16
N ASP A 167 -3.16 25.65 -26.60
CA ASP A 167 -3.88 24.37 -26.60
C ASP A 167 -3.17 23.30 -27.45
N GLU A 168 -2.52 23.72 -28.56
CA GLU A 168 -1.70 22.82 -29.38
C GLU A 168 -0.51 22.25 -28.61
N ASP A 169 0.15 23.07 -27.77
CA ASP A 169 1.28 22.65 -26.96
C ASP A 169 0.84 21.62 -25.92
N ILE A 170 -0.31 21.79 -25.30
CA ILE A 170 -0.89 20.83 -24.36
C ILE A 170 -1.17 19.50 -25.05
N ILE A 171 -1.78 19.51 -26.23
CA ILE A 171 -2.05 18.29 -27.02
C ILE A 171 -0.77 17.56 -27.39
N LYS A 172 0.24 18.27 -27.89
CA LYS A 172 1.55 17.70 -28.23
C LYS A 172 2.26 17.13 -27.00
N PHE A 173 2.24 17.87 -25.89
CA PHE A 173 2.83 17.46 -24.61
C PHE A 173 2.20 16.16 -24.08
N LYS A 174 0.86 16.05 -24.12
CA LYS A 174 0.14 14.84 -23.74
C LYS A 174 0.49 13.63 -24.62
N ALA A 175 0.51 13.83 -25.94
CA ALA A 175 0.86 12.77 -26.89
C ALA A 175 2.28 12.23 -26.64
N GLU A 176 3.25 13.12 -26.43
CA GLU A 176 4.63 12.77 -26.10
C GLU A 176 4.74 12.06 -24.74
N GLY A 177 4.04 12.58 -23.72
CA GLY A 177 3.97 11.98 -22.39
C GLY A 177 3.42 10.54 -22.43
N LYS A 178 2.35 10.30 -23.19
CA LYS A 178 1.79 8.96 -23.44
C LYS A 178 2.78 8.00 -24.09
N ALA A 179 3.50 8.47 -25.10
CA ALA A 179 4.50 7.66 -25.81
C ALA A 179 5.65 7.28 -24.85
N LEU A 180 6.20 8.23 -24.12
CA LEU A 180 7.25 8.00 -23.13
C LEU A 180 6.81 7.09 -21.97
N ALA A 181 5.58 7.24 -21.51
CA ALA A 181 5.03 6.40 -20.43
C ALA A 181 5.00 4.91 -20.82
N LYS A 182 4.65 4.59 -22.06
CA LYS A 182 4.66 3.20 -22.56
C LYS A 182 6.06 2.58 -22.53
N ILE A 183 7.07 3.37 -22.88
CA ILE A 183 8.48 2.92 -22.89
C ILE A 183 8.99 2.73 -21.45
N ARG A 184 8.72 3.71 -20.55
CA ARG A 184 9.19 3.66 -19.16
C ARG A 184 8.49 2.59 -18.31
N ALA A 185 7.24 2.25 -18.59
CA ALA A 185 6.51 1.21 -17.86
C ALA A 185 7.25 -0.15 -17.85
N SER A 186 8.05 -0.45 -18.89
CA SER A 186 8.84 -1.66 -18.99
C SER A 186 10.12 -1.66 -18.15
N PHE A 187 10.57 -0.51 -17.64
CA PHE A 187 11.85 -0.35 -16.95
C PHE A 187 11.75 0.13 -15.50
N THR A 188 10.54 0.26 -14.94
CA THR A 188 10.36 0.88 -13.63
C THR A 188 10.52 -0.13 -12.50
N ASP A 189 11.59 0.04 -11.71
CA ASP A 189 11.74 -0.66 -10.43
C ASP A 189 10.76 -0.07 -9.39
N GLU A 190 9.70 -0.81 -9.07
CA GLU A 190 8.66 -0.39 -8.12
C GLU A 190 9.25 -0.04 -6.75
N LYS A 191 10.30 -0.73 -6.32
CA LYS A 191 10.94 -0.53 -5.02
C LYS A 191 11.70 0.80 -4.96
N ARG A 192 12.46 1.14 -6.01
CA ARG A 192 13.20 2.40 -6.11
C ARG A 192 12.29 3.61 -6.25
N SER A 193 11.13 3.43 -6.86
CA SER A 193 10.18 4.52 -7.10
C SER A 193 9.25 4.82 -5.92
N LEU A 194 9.28 4.03 -4.84
CA LEU A 194 8.37 4.14 -3.69
C LEU A 194 8.40 5.51 -3.02
N ASP A 195 9.59 6.07 -2.82
CA ASP A 195 9.77 7.36 -2.18
C ASP A 195 9.29 8.51 -3.07
N PHE A 196 9.64 8.47 -4.35
CA PHE A 196 9.20 9.45 -5.33
C PHE A 196 7.68 9.50 -5.44
N ARG A 197 7.04 8.35 -5.52
CA ARG A 197 5.58 8.26 -5.65
C ARG A 197 4.85 8.91 -4.47
N LYS A 198 5.37 8.72 -3.25
CA LYS A 198 4.77 9.34 -2.06
C LYS A 198 4.96 10.87 -2.08
N ILE A 199 6.13 11.36 -2.43
CA ILE A 199 6.41 12.80 -2.52
C ILE A 199 5.49 13.43 -3.57
N VAL A 200 5.46 12.88 -4.77
CA VAL A 200 4.61 13.38 -5.87
C VAL A 200 3.13 13.34 -5.49
N SER A 201 2.68 12.28 -4.78
CA SER A 201 1.28 12.20 -4.32
C SER A 201 0.91 13.31 -3.33
N LEU A 202 1.79 13.61 -2.39
CA LEU A 202 1.58 14.70 -1.42
C LEU A 202 1.57 16.06 -2.09
N GLU A 203 2.51 16.30 -3.01
CA GLU A 203 2.56 17.55 -3.78
C GLU A 203 1.29 17.74 -4.64
N LEU A 204 0.82 16.69 -5.32
CA LEU A 204 -0.42 16.77 -6.09
C LEU A 204 -1.64 17.10 -5.21
N GLN A 205 -1.72 16.57 -3.99
CA GLN A 205 -2.78 16.88 -3.04
C GLN A 205 -2.68 18.34 -2.57
N ASP A 206 -1.48 18.82 -2.29
CA ASP A 206 -1.24 20.20 -1.87
C ASP A 206 -1.58 21.19 -2.98
N LEU A 207 -1.12 20.94 -4.19
CA LEU A 207 -1.44 21.75 -5.38
C LEU A 207 -2.96 21.80 -5.65
N ALA A 208 -3.64 20.67 -5.53
CA ALA A 208 -5.09 20.61 -5.69
C ALA A 208 -5.82 21.44 -4.60
N SER A 209 -5.31 21.45 -3.38
CA SER A 209 -5.89 22.20 -2.25
C SER A 209 -5.68 23.72 -2.37
N LYS A 210 -4.55 24.15 -2.93
CA LYS A 210 -4.17 25.56 -3.07
C LYS A 210 -4.75 26.24 -4.32
N GLY A 211 -5.22 25.47 -5.29
CA GLY A 211 -5.72 26.01 -6.57
C GLY A 211 -4.64 26.72 -7.41
N THR A 212 -3.38 26.51 -7.10
CA THR A 212 -2.23 27.16 -7.75
C THR A 212 -1.78 26.48 -9.05
N ALA A 213 -2.34 25.33 -9.36
CA ALA A 213 -2.06 24.58 -10.56
C ALA A 213 -3.34 24.00 -11.16
N PHE A 214 -3.40 23.86 -12.48
CA PHE A 214 -4.46 23.08 -13.09
C PHE A 214 -4.07 21.60 -13.10
N LEU A 215 -5.05 20.74 -12.80
CA LEU A 215 -4.90 19.29 -12.81
C LEU A 215 -5.86 18.72 -13.85
N GLU A 216 -5.35 17.95 -14.79
CA GLU A 216 -6.16 17.23 -15.74
C GLU A 216 -5.85 15.74 -15.66
N TYR A 217 -6.90 14.93 -15.43
CA TYR A 217 -6.81 13.49 -15.35
C TYR A 217 -7.21 12.85 -16.69
N GLU A 218 -6.34 11.98 -17.20
CA GLU A 218 -6.60 11.20 -18.42
C GLU A 218 -7.10 9.78 -18.13
#